data_b8bd1966bc0239c2c5cfb7b9b3a34324
#
_entry.id   b8bd1966bc0239c2c5cfb7b9b3a34324
#
_cell.length_a   1.000
_cell.length_b   1.000
_cell.length_c   1.000
_cell.angle_alpha   90.00
_cell.angle_beta   90.00
_cell.angle_gamma   90.00
#
_symmetry.space_group_name_H-M   'P 1'
#
loop_
_entity.id
_entity.type
_entity.pdbx_description
1 polymer ?
#
loop_
_entity_poly.entity_id
_entity_poly.type
_entity_poly.pdbx_seq_one_letter_code
_entity_poly.pdbx_strand_id
1 'polypeptide(L)'
;MSRLALLSAPLLLALALPSLAQPACNADGSQLEMNQCAFDDLGQADAELNAAYGQILRSMKDQPVAVERLKAAQRLWVQLRDADLAAQFPLAEGQSAQVEYGSIHLLEYATAQAGLTRQRTAYLRTHFLADDSR
;
A
#
# COMPACT_ATOMS: atom_id res chain seq x y z
N MET A 1 3.74 -47.82 48.49
CA MET A 1 2.52 -47.68 47.63
C MET A 1 2.70 -46.40 46.79
N SER A 2 3.39 -46.55 45.64
CA SER A 2 3.71 -45.40 44.75
C SER A 2 2.63 -45.29 43.69
N ARG A 3 1.96 -44.15 43.64
CA ARG A 3 1.00 -43.81 42.57
C ARG A 3 1.73 -43.06 41.48
N LEU A 4 1.96 -43.69 40.35
CA LEU A 4 2.38 -43.02 39.12
C LEU A 4 1.17 -42.27 38.53
N ALA A 5 1.29 -40.97 38.44
CA ALA A 5 0.33 -40.14 37.69
C ALA A 5 0.83 -40.01 36.24
N LEU A 6 0.10 -40.59 35.32
CA LEU A 6 0.32 -40.45 33.86
C LEU A 6 -0.29 -39.08 33.43
N LEU A 7 0.58 -38.11 33.11
CA LEU A 7 0.23 -36.86 32.49
C LEU A 7 0.11 -37.08 30.97
N SER A 8 -1.12 -37.19 30.47
CA SER A 8 -1.44 -37.18 29.05
C SER A 8 -1.47 -35.73 28.54
N ALA A 9 -0.46 -35.32 27.77
CA ALA A 9 -0.44 -34.05 27.07
C ALA A 9 -1.29 -34.14 25.81
N PRO A 10 -2.20 -33.19 25.55
CA PRO A 10 -2.90 -33.16 24.28
C PRO A 10 -1.99 -32.64 23.17
N LEU A 11 -1.82 -33.44 22.13
CA LEU A 11 -1.16 -33.07 20.89
C LEU A 11 -2.08 -32.12 20.10
N LEU A 12 -1.82 -30.83 20.15
CA LEU A 12 -2.50 -29.85 19.31
C LEU A 12 -2.01 -29.99 17.87
N LEU A 13 -2.81 -30.64 17.04
CA LEU A 13 -2.60 -30.72 15.60
C LEU A 13 -2.96 -29.36 14.98
N ALA A 14 -1.95 -28.54 14.68
CA ALA A 14 -2.12 -27.29 13.94
C ALA A 14 -2.48 -27.62 12.50
N LEU A 15 -3.75 -27.45 12.13
CA LEU A 15 -4.21 -27.49 10.75
C LEU A 15 -3.65 -26.26 10.02
N ALA A 16 -2.57 -26.44 9.26
CA ALA A 16 -2.10 -25.45 8.32
C ALA A 16 -3.14 -25.34 7.19
N LEU A 17 -3.91 -24.22 7.20
CA LEU A 17 -4.78 -23.88 6.09
C LEU A 17 -3.90 -23.59 4.86
N PRO A 18 -4.23 -24.17 3.68
CA PRO A 18 -3.51 -23.83 2.47
C PRO A 18 -3.71 -22.32 2.23
N SER A 19 -2.61 -21.58 2.19
CA SER A 19 -2.60 -20.20 1.68
C SER A 19 -3.00 -20.30 0.20
N LEU A 20 -4.21 -19.83 -0.14
CA LEU A 20 -4.59 -19.63 -1.51
C LEU A 20 -3.70 -18.51 -2.06
N ALA A 21 -2.57 -18.91 -2.67
CA ALA A 21 -1.76 -17.99 -3.43
C ALA A 21 -2.67 -17.37 -4.50
N GLN A 22 -2.88 -16.05 -4.44
CA GLN A 22 -3.54 -15.35 -5.53
C GLN A 22 -2.77 -15.64 -6.82
N PRO A 23 -3.45 -15.94 -7.93
CA PRO A 23 -2.76 -16.15 -9.19
C PRO A 23 -1.90 -14.92 -9.47
N ALA A 24 -0.63 -15.13 -9.76
CA ALA A 24 0.27 -14.07 -10.16
C ALA A 24 -0.37 -13.33 -11.35
N CYS A 25 -0.42 -12.00 -11.28
CA CYS A 25 -1.00 -11.22 -12.35
C CYS A 25 -0.23 -11.46 -13.66
N ASN A 26 -0.94 -11.49 -14.79
CA ASN A 26 -0.35 -11.67 -16.12
C ASN A 26 -0.06 -10.31 -16.77
N ALA A 27 1.15 -9.81 -16.56
CA ALA A 27 1.59 -8.51 -17.09
C ALA A 27 1.81 -8.53 -18.61
N ASP A 28 1.92 -9.71 -19.22
CA ASP A 28 2.07 -9.90 -20.67
C ASP A 28 0.76 -10.41 -21.33
N GLY A 29 -0.34 -10.33 -20.60
CA GLY A 29 -1.64 -10.82 -21.03
C GLY A 29 -2.45 -9.82 -21.83
N SER A 30 -3.77 -10.02 -21.80
CA SER A 30 -4.74 -9.07 -22.36
C SER A 30 -4.69 -7.72 -21.63
N GLN A 31 -5.22 -6.66 -22.27
CA GLN A 31 -5.32 -5.32 -21.65
C GLN A 31 -6.06 -5.38 -20.30
N LEU A 32 -7.08 -6.23 -20.18
CA LEU A 32 -7.81 -6.40 -18.90
C LEU A 32 -6.93 -6.99 -17.81
N GLU A 33 -6.13 -8.02 -18.14
CA GLU A 33 -5.19 -8.64 -17.19
C GLU A 33 -4.08 -7.66 -16.80
N MET A 34 -3.52 -6.91 -17.75
CA MET A 34 -2.54 -5.87 -17.46
C MET A 34 -3.10 -4.76 -16.56
N ASN A 35 -4.32 -4.30 -16.81
CA ASN A 35 -4.99 -3.31 -15.95
C ASN A 35 -5.21 -3.87 -14.54
N GLN A 36 -5.62 -5.13 -14.41
CA GLN A 36 -5.77 -5.77 -13.09
C GLN A 36 -4.45 -5.82 -12.34
N CYS A 37 -3.35 -6.19 -13.01
CA CYS A 37 -2.02 -6.16 -12.41
C CYS A 37 -1.64 -4.77 -11.88
N ALA A 38 -1.92 -3.71 -12.64
CA ALA A 38 -1.63 -2.34 -12.23
C ALA A 38 -2.47 -1.91 -11.02
N PHE A 39 -3.74 -2.32 -10.95
CA PHE A 39 -4.59 -2.05 -9.79
C PHE A 39 -4.16 -2.82 -8.54
N ASP A 40 -3.77 -4.09 -8.69
CA ASP A 40 -3.26 -4.90 -7.58
C ASP A 40 -1.96 -4.30 -7.03
N ASP A 41 -1.07 -3.84 -7.92
CA ASP A 41 0.17 -3.16 -7.58
C ASP A 41 -0.07 -1.82 -6.85
N LEU A 42 -1.04 -1.02 -7.30
CA LEU A 42 -1.47 0.20 -6.62
C LEU A 42 -2.05 -0.11 -5.24
N GLY A 43 -2.90 -1.14 -5.14
CA GLY A 43 -3.47 -1.58 -3.86
C GLY A 43 -2.39 -1.98 -2.85
N GLN A 44 -1.33 -2.66 -3.31
CA GLN A 44 -0.18 -2.99 -2.48
C GLN A 44 0.59 -1.73 -2.05
N ALA A 45 0.85 -0.81 -2.97
CA ALA A 45 1.52 0.45 -2.66
C ALA A 45 0.76 1.28 -1.61
N ASP A 46 -0.57 1.36 -1.72
CA ASP A 46 -1.43 2.05 -0.76
C ASP A 46 -1.43 1.35 0.61
N ALA A 47 -1.46 0.02 0.65
CA ALA A 47 -1.37 -0.74 1.89
C ALA A 47 -0.04 -0.50 2.61
N GLU A 48 1.08 -0.47 1.88
CA GLU A 48 2.42 -0.18 2.42
C GLU A 48 2.52 1.26 2.96
N LEU A 49 1.96 2.24 2.25
CA LEU A 49 1.89 3.63 2.71
C LEU A 49 1.11 3.74 4.01
N ASN A 50 -0.08 3.13 4.06
CA ASN A 50 -0.93 3.16 5.23
C ASN A 50 -0.28 2.47 6.44
N ALA A 51 0.43 1.37 6.23
CA ALA A 51 1.16 0.67 7.27
C ALA A 51 2.30 1.54 7.84
N ALA A 52 3.12 2.14 6.97
CA ALA A 52 4.21 3.04 7.38
C ALA A 52 3.67 4.27 8.12
N TYR A 53 2.67 4.94 7.57
CA TYR A 53 2.04 6.11 8.19
C TYR A 53 1.44 5.79 9.56
N GLY A 54 0.71 4.67 9.68
CA GLY A 54 0.14 4.23 10.95
C GLY A 54 1.21 3.88 11.99
N GLN A 55 2.34 3.28 11.57
CA GLN A 55 3.47 3.01 12.46
C GLN A 55 4.08 4.31 13.00
N ILE A 56 4.28 5.32 12.14
CA ILE A 56 4.81 6.63 12.54
C ILE A 56 3.87 7.32 13.53
N LEU A 57 2.56 7.33 13.26
CA LEU A 57 1.60 7.92 14.19
C LEU A 57 1.63 7.26 15.57
N ARG A 58 1.83 5.95 15.64
CA ARG A 58 1.98 5.23 16.92
C ARG A 58 3.28 5.58 17.64
N SER A 59 4.39 5.71 16.92
CA SER A 59 5.68 6.10 17.53
C SER A 59 5.68 7.53 18.06
N MET A 60 4.87 8.42 17.45
CA MET A 60 4.76 9.83 17.84
C MET A 60 3.57 10.14 18.76
N LYS A 61 2.90 9.13 19.35
CA LYS A 61 1.65 9.31 20.11
C LYS A 61 1.74 10.37 21.22
N ASP A 62 2.90 10.53 21.83
CA ASP A 62 3.16 11.46 22.93
C ASP A 62 3.70 12.82 22.45
N GLN A 63 3.68 13.07 21.13
CA GLN A 63 4.17 14.28 20.48
C GLN A 63 3.05 14.96 19.66
N PRO A 64 2.05 15.59 20.30
CA PRO A 64 0.83 16.05 19.61
C PRO A 64 1.11 17.04 18.47
N VAL A 65 2.09 17.92 18.63
CA VAL A 65 2.48 18.89 17.59
C VAL A 65 3.04 18.16 16.35
N ALA A 66 3.92 17.17 16.55
CA ALA A 66 4.49 16.38 15.45
C ALA A 66 3.40 15.59 14.71
N VAL A 67 2.48 14.97 15.45
CA VAL A 67 1.32 14.26 14.88
C VAL A 67 0.47 15.17 14.00
N GLU A 68 0.11 16.37 14.48
CA GLU A 68 -0.70 17.31 13.70
C GLU A 68 0.03 17.82 12.45
N ARG A 69 1.32 18.08 12.53
CA ARG A 69 2.14 18.46 11.37
C ARG A 69 2.24 17.34 10.34
N LEU A 70 2.44 16.11 10.80
CA LEU A 70 2.48 14.94 9.90
C LEU A 70 1.14 14.71 9.19
N LYS A 71 0.02 14.82 9.91
CA LYS A 71 -1.33 14.71 9.33
C LYS A 71 -1.57 15.80 8.27
N ALA A 72 -1.17 17.04 8.55
CA ALA A 72 -1.27 18.14 7.60
C ALA A 72 -0.42 17.87 6.34
N ALA A 73 0.83 17.44 6.53
CA ALA A 73 1.73 17.10 5.43
C ALA A 73 1.18 15.95 4.57
N GLN A 74 0.55 14.94 5.18
CA GLN A 74 -0.05 13.82 4.44
C GLN A 74 -1.25 14.27 3.60
N ARG A 75 -2.10 15.15 4.12
CA ARG A 75 -3.21 15.72 3.34
C ARG A 75 -2.73 16.54 2.13
N LEU A 76 -1.71 17.38 2.32
CA LEU A 76 -1.12 18.17 1.24
C LEU A 76 -0.44 17.28 0.20
N TRP A 77 0.23 16.21 0.64
CA TRP A 77 0.83 15.26 -0.29
C TRP A 77 -0.21 14.56 -1.17
N VAL A 78 -1.35 14.15 -0.62
CA VAL A 78 -2.45 13.56 -1.42
C VAL A 78 -2.90 14.54 -2.50
N GLN A 79 -3.10 15.82 -2.16
CA GLN A 79 -3.47 16.85 -3.13
C GLN A 79 -2.40 17.05 -4.21
N LEU A 80 -1.12 17.06 -3.82
CA LEU A 80 -0.01 17.17 -4.77
C LEU A 80 0.05 15.96 -5.70
N ARG A 81 -0.05 14.73 -5.16
CA ARG A 81 -0.10 13.51 -5.96
C ARG A 81 -1.20 13.57 -7.02
N ASP A 82 -2.39 13.96 -6.61
CA ASP A 82 -3.55 14.02 -7.52
C ASP A 82 -3.37 15.12 -8.57
N ALA A 83 -2.75 16.25 -8.22
CA ALA A 83 -2.38 17.30 -9.16
C ALA A 83 -1.28 16.86 -10.13
N ASP A 84 -0.27 16.12 -9.67
CA ASP A 84 0.79 15.56 -10.53
C ASP A 84 0.21 14.55 -11.53
N LEU A 85 -0.73 13.71 -11.11
CA LEU A 85 -1.43 12.79 -12.01
C LEU A 85 -2.26 13.54 -13.04
N ALA A 86 -2.98 14.57 -12.64
CA ALA A 86 -3.73 15.41 -13.56
C ALA A 86 -2.83 16.17 -14.56
N ALA A 87 -1.60 16.50 -14.17
CA ALA A 87 -0.61 17.09 -15.06
C ALA A 87 0.02 16.08 -16.03
N GLN A 88 0.15 14.82 -15.61
CA GLN A 88 0.64 13.73 -16.48
C GLN A 88 -0.43 13.27 -17.50
N PHE A 89 -1.70 13.31 -17.09
CA PHE A 89 -2.85 12.89 -17.90
C PHE A 89 -3.86 14.03 -18.02
N PRO A 90 -3.51 15.14 -18.71
CA PRO A 90 -4.35 16.31 -18.75
C PRO A 90 -5.63 16.06 -19.57
N LEU A 91 -6.78 16.44 -18.99
CA LEU A 91 -8.07 16.40 -19.64
C LEU A 91 -8.70 17.81 -19.63
N ALA A 92 -9.15 18.28 -20.77
CA ALA A 92 -9.97 19.49 -20.81
C ALA A 92 -11.38 19.22 -20.26
N GLU A 93 -12.09 20.29 -19.92
CA GLU A 93 -13.46 20.18 -19.43
C GLU A 93 -14.34 19.43 -20.45
N GLY A 94 -15.06 18.41 -19.97
CA GLY A 94 -15.93 17.56 -20.78
C GLY A 94 -15.21 16.44 -21.56
N GLN A 95 -13.89 16.36 -21.54
CA GLN A 95 -13.17 15.22 -22.14
C GLN A 95 -13.25 13.97 -21.27
N SER A 96 -13.24 12.82 -21.92
CA SER A 96 -13.20 11.51 -21.28
C SER A 96 -11.82 10.90 -21.46
N ALA A 97 -11.21 10.41 -20.37
CA ALA A 97 -9.93 9.73 -20.41
C ALA A 97 -9.94 8.51 -21.32
N GLN A 98 -11.04 7.78 -21.39
CA GLN A 98 -11.21 6.63 -22.28
C GLN A 98 -11.15 7.01 -23.77
N VAL A 99 -11.66 8.21 -24.12
CA VAL A 99 -11.63 8.72 -25.49
C VAL A 99 -10.26 9.27 -25.83
N GLU A 100 -9.67 10.04 -24.92
CA GLU A 100 -8.39 10.73 -25.16
C GLU A 100 -7.21 9.74 -25.18
N TYR A 101 -7.15 8.83 -24.20
CA TYR A 101 -6.01 7.94 -23.97
C TYR A 101 -6.27 6.47 -24.33
N GLY A 102 -7.53 6.09 -24.56
CA GLY A 102 -7.90 4.70 -24.86
C GLY A 102 -7.85 3.76 -23.63
N SER A 103 -7.85 2.46 -23.92
CA SER A 103 -7.93 1.41 -22.89
C SER A 103 -6.65 1.26 -22.04
N ILE A 104 -5.50 1.72 -22.54
CA ILE A 104 -4.22 1.66 -21.83
C ILE A 104 -4.15 2.65 -20.66
N HIS A 105 -4.98 3.69 -20.68
CA HIS A 105 -4.97 4.74 -19.66
C HIS A 105 -5.09 4.20 -18.22
N LEU A 106 -5.96 3.21 -18.03
CA LEU A 106 -6.15 2.63 -16.69
C LEU A 106 -4.86 2.02 -16.13
N LEU A 107 -4.10 1.32 -16.98
CA LEU A 107 -2.80 0.75 -16.60
C LEU A 107 -1.79 1.85 -16.29
N GLU A 108 -1.65 2.82 -17.20
CA GLU A 108 -0.65 3.89 -17.05
C GLU A 108 -0.93 4.77 -15.83
N TYR A 109 -2.19 5.14 -15.61
CA TYR A 109 -2.60 5.94 -14.47
C TYR A 109 -2.37 5.22 -13.14
N ALA A 110 -2.79 3.96 -13.03
CA ALA A 110 -2.58 3.17 -11.81
C ALA A 110 -1.08 2.96 -11.53
N THR A 111 -0.27 2.71 -12.57
CA THR A 111 1.18 2.55 -12.45
C THR A 111 1.85 3.85 -11.97
N ALA A 112 1.47 5.00 -12.54
CA ALA A 112 1.98 6.30 -12.11
C ALA A 112 1.61 6.60 -10.65
N GLN A 113 0.36 6.35 -10.28
CA GLN A 113 -0.12 6.55 -8.91
C GLN A 113 0.61 5.64 -7.91
N ALA A 114 0.82 4.37 -8.24
CA ALA A 114 1.59 3.43 -7.41
C ALA A 114 3.03 3.92 -7.22
N GLY A 115 3.67 4.43 -8.29
CA GLY A 115 5.01 5.01 -8.22
C GLY A 115 5.12 6.18 -7.24
N LEU A 116 4.20 7.15 -7.33
CA LEU A 116 4.14 8.30 -6.41
C LEU A 116 3.87 7.85 -4.97
N THR A 117 2.97 6.88 -4.77
CA THR A 117 2.65 6.32 -3.46
C THR A 117 3.87 5.64 -2.82
N ARG A 118 4.65 4.87 -3.59
CA ARG A 118 5.91 4.26 -3.10
C ARG A 118 6.97 5.28 -2.75
N GLN A 119 7.12 6.34 -3.53
CA GLN A 119 8.04 7.44 -3.22
C GLN A 119 7.68 8.08 -1.87
N ARG A 120 6.37 8.31 -1.61
CA ARG A 120 5.92 8.82 -0.32
C ARG A 120 6.22 7.86 0.81
N THR A 121 5.98 6.56 0.62
CA THR A 121 6.27 5.52 1.61
C THR A 121 7.77 5.50 1.95
N ALA A 122 8.63 5.55 0.94
CA ALA A 122 10.08 5.60 1.13
C ALA A 122 10.50 6.86 1.90
N TYR A 123 9.97 8.03 1.53
CA TYR A 123 10.20 9.28 2.25
C TYR A 123 9.81 9.17 3.74
N LEU A 124 8.61 8.68 4.02
CA LEU A 124 8.11 8.52 5.38
C LEU A 124 8.99 7.56 6.21
N ARG A 125 9.36 6.42 5.63
CA ARG A 125 10.25 5.45 6.30
C ARG A 125 11.61 6.06 6.60
N THR A 126 12.22 6.73 5.64
CA THR A 126 13.56 7.31 5.79
C THR A 126 13.60 8.41 6.84
N HIS A 127 12.58 9.27 6.90
CA HIS A 127 12.63 10.47 7.75
C HIS A 127 11.96 10.32 9.12
N PHE A 128 11.11 9.31 9.29
CA PHE A 128 10.32 9.16 10.51
C PHE A 128 10.42 7.76 11.16
N LEU A 129 10.92 6.73 10.44
CA LEU A 129 11.11 5.39 10.96
C LEU A 129 12.59 4.93 10.93
N ALA A 130 13.47 5.69 10.28
CA ALA A 130 14.88 5.39 10.29
C ALA A 130 15.46 5.76 11.64
N ASP A 131 15.70 4.73 12.43
CA ASP A 131 16.69 4.58 13.47
C ASP A 131 16.52 5.21 14.86
N ASP A 132 16.21 4.31 15.82
CA ASP A 132 16.62 4.44 17.23
C ASP A 132 18.14 4.15 17.45
N SER A 133 18.97 4.26 16.42
CA SER A 133 20.40 3.98 16.50
C SER A 133 21.27 5.26 16.48
N ARG A 134 20.80 6.35 17.13
CA ARG A 134 21.65 7.51 17.47
C ARG A 134 21.80 7.72 18.95
#